data_a950a495b6a5941c2abcec07c1bff7ef
#
_entry.id   a950a495b6a5941c2abcec07c1bff7ef
#
_cell.length_a   1.000
_cell.length_b   1.000
_cell.length_c   1.000
_cell.angle_alpha   90.00
_cell.angle_beta   90.00
_cell.angle_gamma   90.00
#
_symmetry.space_group_name_H-M   'P 1'
#
loop_
_entity.id
_entity.type
_entity.pdbx_description
1 polymer ?
#
loop_
_entity_poly.entity_id
_entity_poly.type
_entity_poly.pdbx_seq_one_letter_code
_entity_poly.pdbx_strand_id
1 'polypeptide(L)'
;MTWLQAIEASASVGLADPRLTRSQIPWQTAFLRDESPIRLIRAANQVGKTTAMVDDMLGFVRGELHRARRPPGPVNVILCSVSEEQMSQEGGILEKLFEALRPGEIDPRVYFERGVGLRGVGDGRAIRFRRGPAKGSVIRLRTFNQKSQTLAGATLHGVWIDEPCPEPTYDELLPRVQRHGGILTMSFTPTPDMPAMLWLEKLVRSGDIAEHHIKLTESNTTPVGAARPIYDQAQIDRWRSLTPLGSQAMRFEAAWERVVTDKAVSGFEPGSHVRAFGVRDIRAACPDEPVHILVGTDHGLDACKQRSVLVLVAGVGDRSKMRVWYLDEVAEDDASDSILDARRILAMLARHGLSYTDVDEWIGDRSTGDGRQATAKSNADLRSQLLHQVGISGRDKRAKFIATPRKWSGSVHYGVGLMHELFVTGRALVSTNCPKLALSLATFRGGYREPVKDIFDAARYPTERAAAWQATVPIKAHVWGR
;
A
#
# COMPACT_ATOMS: atom_id res chain seq x y z
N MET A 1 8.51 43.63 26.41
CA MET A 1 9.22 42.33 26.32
C MET A 1 10.29 42.48 25.27
N THR A 2 11.55 42.39 25.66
CA THR A 2 12.67 42.49 24.70
C THR A 2 12.73 41.23 23.83
N TRP A 3 13.33 41.34 22.65
CA TRP A 3 13.49 40.20 21.71
C TRP A 3 14.23 39.00 22.38
N LEU A 4 15.21 39.30 23.26
CA LEU A 4 15.88 38.28 24.08
C LEU A 4 14.93 37.58 25.06
N GLN A 5 14.06 38.31 25.73
CA GLN A 5 13.05 37.71 26.63
C GLN A 5 12.04 36.85 25.90
N ALA A 6 11.71 37.19 24.62
CA ALA A 6 10.87 36.38 23.79
C ALA A 6 11.56 35.08 23.34
N ILE A 7 12.87 35.13 23.07
CA ILE A 7 13.67 33.94 22.74
C ILE A 7 13.84 33.04 23.97
N GLU A 8 14.16 33.60 25.15
CA GLU A 8 14.28 32.82 26.38
C GLU A 8 12.95 32.18 26.81
N ALA A 9 11.83 32.91 26.69
CA ALA A 9 10.51 32.36 26.92
C ALA A 9 10.17 31.26 25.89
N SER A 10 10.53 31.44 24.63
CA SER A 10 10.35 30.45 23.57
C SER A 10 11.22 29.21 23.80
N ALA A 11 12.49 29.40 24.22
CA ALA A 11 13.41 28.31 24.52
C ALA A 11 12.99 27.52 25.77
N SER A 12 12.53 28.19 26.83
CA SER A 12 12.06 27.53 28.05
C SER A 12 10.78 26.73 27.82
N VAL A 13 9.85 27.22 26.96
CA VAL A 13 8.64 26.49 26.54
C VAL A 13 9.04 25.32 25.65
N GLY A 14 10.04 25.49 24.78
CA GLY A 14 10.55 24.42 23.90
C GLY A 14 11.16 23.24 24.67
N LEU A 15 11.85 23.50 25.78
CA LEU A 15 12.40 22.46 26.65
C LEU A 15 11.32 21.67 27.43
N ALA A 16 10.14 22.25 27.62
CA ALA A 16 9.04 21.63 28.35
C ALA A 16 8.06 20.85 27.41
N ASP A 17 8.05 21.15 26.13
CA ASP A 17 7.12 20.55 25.16
C ASP A 17 7.88 19.94 23.97
N PRO A 18 7.91 18.59 23.84
CA PRO A 18 8.56 17.91 22.71
C PRO A 18 8.09 18.37 21.33
N ARG A 19 6.86 18.90 21.22
CA ARG A 19 6.31 19.42 19.95
C ARG A 19 7.00 20.70 19.51
N LEU A 20 7.44 21.53 20.47
CA LEU A 20 8.15 22.78 20.20
C LEU A 20 9.64 22.56 19.92
N THR A 21 10.16 21.38 20.29
CA THR A 21 11.50 20.94 19.90
C THR A 21 11.54 20.24 18.56
N ARG A 22 10.38 19.77 18.03
CA ARG A 22 10.27 19.27 16.66
C ARG A 22 10.18 20.48 15.73
N SER A 23 11.02 20.52 14.73
CA SER A 23 10.92 21.49 13.64
C SER A 23 9.64 21.24 12.87
N GLN A 24 8.56 21.96 13.18
CA GLN A 24 7.28 21.84 12.48
C GLN A 24 7.39 22.39 11.07
N ILE A 25 6.71 21.75 10.14
CA ILE A 25 6.53 22.24 8.78
C ILE A 25 5.44 23.32 8.81
N PRO A 26 5.52 24.41 8.01
CA PRO A 26 4.55 25.52 8.07
C PRO A 26 3.08 25.10 7.99
N TRP A 27 2.74 24.12 7.13
CA TRP A 27 1.37 23.65 7.00
C TRP A 27 0.85 22.95 8.28
N GLN A 28 1.72 22.25 9.01
CA GLN A 28 1.36 21.63 10.31
C GLN A 28 0.97 22.69 11.32
N THR A 29 1.71 23.79 11.38
CA THR A 29 1.38 24.93 12.24
C THR A 29 0.03 25.55 11.86
N ALA A 30 -0.25 25.71 10.56
CA ALA A 30 -1.54 26.23 10.09
C ALA A 30 -2.70 25.30 10.48
N PHE A 31 -2.52 23.99 10.30
CA PHE A 31 -3.51 22.99 10.72
C PHE A 31 -3.76 22.98 12.23
N LEU A 32 -2.71 23.04 13.05
CA LEU A 32 -2.84 23.06 14.53
C LEU A 32 -3.53 24.31 15.07
N ARG A 33 -3.56 25.39 14.29
CA ARG A 33 -4.27 26.65 14.63
C ARG A 33 -5.71 26.71 14.15
N ASP A 34 -6.11 25.76 13.32
CA ASP A 34 -7.49 25.70 12.80
C ASP A 34 -8.46 25.22 13.88
N GLU A 35 -9.39 26.07 14.29
CA GLU A 35 -10.40 25.83 15.33
C GLU A 35 -11.71 25.26 14.73
N SER A 36 -11.73 24.85 13.49
CA SER A 36 -12.91 24.24 12.85
C SER A 36 -13.32 22.95 13.57
N PRO A 37 -14.63 22.70 13.73
CA PRO A 37 -15.11 21.52 14.48
C PRO A 37 -14.84 20.20 13.77
N ILE A 38 -14.84 20.22 12.44
CA ILE A 38 -14.60 19.05 11.59
C ILE A 38 -13.53 19.42 10.61
N ARG A 39 -12.42 18.68 10.63
CA ARG A 39 -11.23 18.97 9.82
C ARG A 39 -10.73 17.73 9.10
N LEU A 40 -10.16 17.96 7.95
CA LEU A 40 -9.58 16.93 7.10
C LEU A 40 -8.17 17.32 6.66
N ILE A 41 -7.19 16.45 6.92
CA ILE A 41 -5.88 16.50 6.28
C ILE A 41 -5.91 15.53 5.09
N ARG A 42 -6.05 16.06 3.89
CA ARG A 42 -5.85 15.31 2.65
C ARG A 42 -4.46 15.60 2.12
N ALA A 43 -3.58 14.65 2.25
CA ALA A 43 -2.15 14.90 2.07
C ALA A 43 -1.45 13.82 1.24
N ALA A 44 -0.44 14.23 0.50
CA ALA A 44 0.48 13.32 -0.16
C ALA A 44 1.24 12.45 0.86
N ASN A 45 1.90 11.39 0.38
CA ASN A 45 2.71 10.54 1.24
C ASN A 45 3.90 11.32 1.82
N GLN A 46 4.31 10.96 3.05
CA GLN A 46 5.56 11.40 3.70
C GLN A 46 5.69 12.92 3.97
N VAL A 47 4.59 13.66 3.95
CA VAL A 47 4.59 15.09 4.30
C VAL A 47 4.40 15.37 5.80
N GLY A 48 4.38 14.34 6.66
CA GLY A 48 4.27 14.51 8.12
C GLY A 48 2.83 14.55 8.66
N LYS A 49 1.86 14.04 7.92
CA LYS A 49 0.43 13.95 8.26
C LYS A 49 0.19 13.33 9.65
N THR A 50 0.73 12.12 9.89
CA THR A 50 0.55 11.37 11.15
C THR A 50 1.10 12.13 12.36
N THR A 51 2.23 12.83 12.20
CA THR A 51 2.80 13.68 13.24
C THR A 51 1.85 14.83 13.60
N ALA A 52 1.31 15.53 12.58
CA ALA A 52 0.34 16.61 12.81
C ALA A 52 -0.93 16.13 13.53
N MET A 53 -1.44 14.95 13.18
CA MET A 53 -2.59 14.32 13.82
C MET A 53 -2.33 14.02 15.30
N VAL A 54 -1.17 13.48 15.63
CA VAL A 54 -0.77 13.18 17.01
C VAL A 54 -0.60 14.45 17.83
N ASP A 55 0.06 15.46 17.28
CA ASP A 55 0.26 16.75 17.97
C ASP A 55 -1.08 17.45 18.23
N ASP A 56 -2.00 17.40 17.28
CA ASP A 56 -3.36 17.93 17.42
C ASP A 56 -4.14 17.21 18.52
N MET A 57 -4.16 15.89 18.51
CA MET A 57 -4.83 15.07 19.51
C MET A 57 -4.26 15.28 20.91
N LEU A 58 -2.95 15.25 21.07
CA LEU A 58 -2.31 15.48 22.38
C LEU A 58 -2.50 16.91 22.86
N GLY A 59 -2.44 17.89 21.95
CA GLY A 59 -2.73 19.28 22.24
C GLY A 59 -4.17 19.50 22.77
N PHE A 60 -5.14 18.84 22.17
CA PHE A 60 -6.52 18.84 22.67
C PHE A 60 -6.62 18.14 24.04
N VAL A 61 -6.08 16.95 24.20
CA VAL A 61 -6.12 16.19 25.46
C VAL A 61 -5.48 16.97 26.60
N ARG A 62 -4.38 17.68 26.33
CA ARG A 62 -3.68 18.53 27.30
C ARG A 62 -4.32 19.90 27.55
N GLY A 63 -5.27 20.31 26.70
CA GLY A 63 -5.90 21.63 26.75
C GLY A 63 -4.97 22.76 26.26
N GLU A 64 -4.04 22.44 25.39
CA GLU A 64 -3.11 23.39 24.76
C GLU A 64 -3.63 23.90 23.42
N LEU A 65 -4.43 23.08 22.73
CA LEU A 65 -5.09 23.40 21.47
C LEU A 65 -6.62 23.30 21.64
N HIS A 66 -7.36 23.96 20.76
CA HIS A 66 -8.84 23.90 20.67
C HIS A 66 -9.54 24.22 22.00
N ARG A 67 -9.04 25.20 22.73
CA ARG A 67 -9.53 25.54 24.08
C ARG A 67 -11.00 25.91 24.12
N ALA A 68 -11.51 26.54 23.06
CA ALA A 68 -12.91 26.91 22.94
C ALA A 68 -13.86 25.70 22.81
N ARG A 69 -13.33 24.56 22.33
CA ARG A 69 -14.11 23.33 22.08
C ARG A 69 -13.84 22.23 23.11
N ARG A 70 -12.79 22.38 23.87
CA ARG A 70 -12.43 21.41 24.91
C ARG A 70 -13.20 21.71 26.20
N PRO A 71 -14.03 20.77 26.71
CA PRO A 71 -14.70 20.97 27.98
C PRO A 71 -13.68 21.07 29.12
N PRO A 72 -14.05 21.73 30.24
CA PRO A 72 -13.22 21.73 31.44
C PRO A 72 -13.08 20.31 31.99
N GLY A 73 -11.92 20.00 32.55
CA GLY A 73 -11.63 18.68 33.17
C GLY A 73 -11.14 17.61 32.18
N PRO A 74 -11.21 16.35 32.60
CA PRO A 74 -10.75 15.22 31.80
C PRO A 74 -11.59 15.01 30.53
N VAL A 75 -10.93 14.65 29.43
CA VAL A 75 -11.58 14.39 28.15
C VAL A 75 -11.49 12.90 27.77
N ASN A 76 -12.49 12.43 27.06
CA ASN A 76 -12.54 11.10 26.49
C ASN A 76 -12.52 11.25 24.96
N VAL A 77 -11.46 10.71 24.35
CA VAL A 77 -11.27 10.81 22.91
C VAL A 77 -11.04 9.43 22.28
N ILE A 78 -11.32 9.33 20.99
CA ILE A 78 -11.06 8.13 20.18
C ILE A 78 -9.98 8.44 19.16
N LEU A 79 -9.03 7.51 19.05
CA LEU A 79 -8.14 7.36 17.91
C LEU A 79 -8.59 6.13 17.12
N CYS A 80 -8.99 6.33 15.87
CA CYS A 80 -9.54 5.30 15.01
C CYS A 80 -8.69 5.12 13.75
N SER A 81 -8.49 3.88 13.30
CA SER A 81 -7.79 3.56 12.04
C SER A 81 -8.35 2.26 11.44
N VAL A 82 -7.83 1.88 10.27
CA VAL A 82 -8.27 0.69 9.53
C VAL A 82 -8.10 -0.59 10.36
N SER A 83 -6.91 -0.78 10.95
CA SER A 83 -6.57 -1.97 11.74
C SER A 83 -5.57 -1.67 12.86
N GLU A 84 -5.46 -2.57 13.82
CA GLU A 84 -4.43 -2.48 14.88
C GLU A 84 -3.02 -2.67 14.31
N GLU A 85 -2.88 -3.51 13.30
CA GLU A 85 -1.62 -3.73 12.60
C GLU A 85 -1.11 -2.43 11.96
N GLN A 86 -2.00 -1.69 11.28
CA GLN A 86 -1.63 -0.41 10.67
C GLN A 86 -1.27 0.65 11.73
N MET A 87 -1.97 0.69 12.86
CA MET A 87 -1.61 1.60 13.96
C MET A 87 -0.22 1.29 14.54
N SER A 88 0.18 0.01 14.57
CA SER A 88 1.38 -0.49 15.26
C SER A 88 2.59 -0.74 14.36
N GLN A 89 2.44 -0.59 13.03
CA GLN A 89 3.56 -0.74 12.09
C GLN A 89 4.63 0.35 12.29
N GLU A 90 5.79 0.17 11.68
CA GLU A 90 6.86 1.16 11.66
C GLU A 90 6.39 2.49 11.04
N GLY A 91 6.64 3.60 11.74
CA GLY A 91 6.13 4.92 11.36
C GLY A 91 4.63 5.12 11.57
N GLY A 92 3.93 4.14 12.16
CA GLY A 92 2.51 4.18 12.45
C GLY A 92 2.14 5.19 13.55
N ILE A 93 0.83 5.42 13.70
CA ILE A 93 0.35 6.49 14.59
C ILE A 93 0.65 6.22 16.07
N LEU A 94 0.69 4.94 16.51
CA LEU A 94 1.04 4.62 17.90
C LEU A 94 2.51 4.91 18.20
N GLU A 95 3.44 4.62 17.28
CA GLU A 95 4.84 4.98 17.45
C GLU A 95 5.00 6.48 17.65
N LYS A 96 4.38 7.29 16.75
CA LYS A 96 4.40 8.76 16.85
C LYS A 96 3.74 9.29 18.13
N LEU A 97 2.66 8.64 18.56
CA LEU A 97 1.99 8.99 19.81
C LEU A 97 2.90 8.77 21.01
N PHE A 98 3.57 7.60 21.11
CA PHE A 98 4.46 7.31 22.21
C PHE A 98 5.74 8.19 22.22
N GLU A 99 6.26 8.54 21.03
CA GLU A 99 7.34 9.51 20.89
C GLU A 99 6.97 10.93 21.39
N ALA A 100 5.68 11.29 21.32
CA ALA A 100 5.18 12.62 21.69
C ALA A 100 4.65 12.70 23.12
N LEU A 101 4.54 11.58 23.85
CA LEU A 101 4.18 11.59 25.27
C LEU A 101 5.29 12.20 26.12
N ARG A 102 4.90 12.99 27.11
CA ARG A 102 5.84 13.57 28.08
C ARG A 102 6.15 12.55 29.19
N PRO A 103 7.32 12.61 29.81
CA PRO A 103 7.68 11.70 30.90
C PRO A 103 6.65 11.71 32.02
N GLY A 104 6.15 10.54 32.40
CA GLY A 104 5.21 10.35 33.50
C GLY A 104 3.75 10.75 33.23
N GLU A 105 3.39 11.18 32.03
CA GLU A 105 1.98 11.47 31.68
C GLU A 105 1.07 10.24 31.79
N ILE A 106 1.59 9.07 31.43
CA ILE A 106 0.83 7.80 31.49
C ILE A 106 1.48 6.80 32.48
N ASP A 107 0.84 5.67 32.69
CA ASP A 107 1.41 4.59 33.48
C ASP A 107 2.68 4.05 32.79
N PRO A 108 3.83 3.97 33.45
CA PRO A 108 5.07 3.46 32.85
C PRO A 108 4.98 1.98 32.45
N ARG A 109 3.99 1.24 32.94
CA ARG A 109 3.71 -0.14 32.50
C ARG A 109 3.03 -0.20 31.15
N VAL A 110 2.44 0.91 30.70
CA VAL A 110 1.85 1.03 29.36
C VAL A 110 2.92 1.46 28.40
N TYR A 111 3.19 0.62 27.42
CA TYR A 111 4.21 0.89 26.40
C TYR A 111 3.74 0.41 25.03
N PHE A 112 4.39 0.89 24.01
CA PHE A 112 4.18 0.49 22.64
C PHE A 112 5.25 -0.52 22.21
N GLU A 113 4.82 -1.60 21.58
CA GLU A 113 5.69 -2.61 20.98
C GLU A 113 5.41 -2.64 19.46
N ARG A 114 6.44 -2.34 18.66
CA ARG A 114 6.34 -2.26 17.21
C ARG A 114 5.85 -3.58 16.62
N GLY A 115 4.87 -3.50 15.71
CA GLY A 115 4.26 -4.68 15.07
C GLY A 115 3.29 -5.46 15.96
N VAL A 116 3.21 -5.15 17.24
CA VAL A 116 2.34 -5.84 18.21
C VAL A 116 1.26 -4.92 18.76
N GLY A 117 1.59 -3.63 19.00
CA GLY A 117 0.66 -2.62 19.48
C GLY A 117 0.85 -2.22 20.93
N LEU A 118 -0.24 -1.85 21.59
CA LEU A 118 -0.25 -1.38 22.96
C LEU A 118 -0.16 -2.53 23.97
N ARG A 119 0.75 -2.41 24.95
CA ARG A 119 0.99 -3.37 26.01
C ARG A 119 0.82 -2.74 27.39
N GLY A 120 0.63 -3.58 28.41
CA GLY A 120 0.59 -3.15 29.82
C GLY A 120 -0.74 -2.54 30.27
N VAL A 121 -1.80 -2.67 29.48
CA VAL A 121 -3.16 -2.19 29.81
C VAL A 121 -4.12 -3.36 30.02
N GLY A 122 -4.97 -3.26 31.04
CA GLY A 122 -5.90 -4.34 31.39
C GLY A 122 -6.98 -4.57 30.33
N ASP A 123 -7.49 -3.51 29.70
CA ASP A 123 -8.51 -3.57 28.63
C ASP A 123 -7.91 -3.38 27.22
N GLY A 124 -6.58 -3.39 27.11
CA GLY A 124 -5.77 -3.49 25.89
C GLY A 124 -5.89 -2.34 24.89
N ARG A 125 -6.82 -1.38 25.08
CA ARG A 125 -7.19 -0.44 24.01
C ARG A 125 -7.41 1.00 24.48
N ALA A 126 -6.87 1.37 25.66
CA ALA A 126 -7.02 2.71 26.18
C ALA A 126 -5.75 3.22 26.87
N ILE A 127 -5.32 4.42 26.52
CA ILE A 127 -4.23 5.15 27.15
C ILE A 127 -4.84 6.15 28.13
N ARG A 128 -4.51 6.00 29.43
CA ARG A 128 -5.03 6.84 30.51
C ARG A 128 -3.94 7.78 31.02
N PHE A 129 -4.24 9.06 31.05
CA PHE A 129 -3.32 10.09 31.55
C PHE A 129 -3.40 10.17 33.07
N ARG A 130 -2.26 10.09 33.75
CA ARG A 130 -2.17 10.08 35.22
C ARG A 130 -1.65 11.39 35.80
N ARG A 131 -0.94 12.17 35.03
CA ARG A 131 -0.30 13.41 35.48
C ARG A 131 -0.45 14.54 34.46
N GLY A 132 -0.09 15.74 34.87
CA GLY A 132 -0.09 16.93 34.03
C GLY A 132 -1.50 17.46 33.70
N PRO A 133 -1.59 18.38 32.73
CA PRO A 133 -2.86 18.98 32.31
C PRO A 133 -3.88 17.99 31.74
N ALA A 134 -3.41 16.84 31.24
CA ALA A 134 -4.24 15.78 30.70
C ALA A 134 -4.78 14.81 31.75
N LYS A 135 -4.43 14.96 33.05
CA LYS A 135 -4.80 14.01 34.12
C LYS A 135 -6.29 13.62 34.07
N GLY A 136 -6.53 12.30 34.10
CA GLY A 136 -7.87 11.73 34.04
C GLY A 136 -8.43 11.54 32.63
N SER A 137 -7.83 12.14 31.62
CA SER A 137 -8.23 11.97 30.22
C SER A 137 -7.88 10.58 29.70
N VAL A 138 -8.60 10.14 28.66
CA VAL A 138 -8.46 8.82 28.06
C VAL A 138 -8.45 8.91 26.56
N ILE A 139 -7.44 8.28 25.90
CA ILE A 139 -7.44 8.00 24.47
C ILE A 139 -7.82 6.54 24.29
N ARG A 140 -8.92 6.27 23.61
CA ARG A 140 -9.38 4.92 23.26
C ARG A 140 -8.97 4.59 21.84
N LEU A 141 -8.33 3.44 21.64
CA LEU A 141 -7.99 2.94 20.31
C LEU A 141 -9.17 2.14 19.76
N ARG A 142 -9.50 2.37 18.48
CA ARG A 142 -10.58 1.69 17.76
C ARG A 142 -10.17 1.41 16.32
N THR A 143 -10.80 0.39 15.73
CA THR A 143 -10.64 0.05 14.32
C THR A 143 -11.99 0.02 13.61
N PHE A 144 -12.00 0.26 12.30
CA PHE A 144 -13.23 0.26 11.50
C PHE A 144 -13.91 -1.12 11.43
N ASN A 145 -13.16 -2.21 11.63
CA ASN A 145 -13.69 -3.57 11.64
C ASN A 145 -14.48 -3.92 12.90
N GLN A 146 -14.42 -3.07 13.93
CA GLN A 146 -15.24 -3.27 15.12
C GLN A 146 -16.68 -2.83 14.82
N LYS A 147 -17.66 -3.66 15.25
CA LYS A 147 -19.07 -3.32 15.05
C LYS A 147 -19.34 -1.92 15.61
N SER A 148 -20.05 -1.10 14.86
CA SER A 148 -20.43 0.27 15.25
C SER A 148 -21.11 0.34 16.64
N GLN A 149 -21.84 -0.72 17.03
CA GLN A 149 -22.42 -0.87 18.36
C GLN A 149 -21.41 -0.79 19.52
N THR A 150 -20.14 -1.16 19.31
CA THR A 150 -19.10 -1.03 20.35
C THR A 150 -18.65 0.42 20.55
N LEU A 151 -18.96 1.28 19.61
CA LEU A 151 -18.80 2.74 19.72
C LEU A 151 -19.99 3.37 20.46
N ALA A 152 -21.11 2.62 20.64
CA ALA A 152 -22.32 3.07 21.28
C ALA A 152 -22.10 3.32 22.79
N GLY A 153 -22.65 4.42 23.31
CA GLY A 153 -22.75 4.70 24.76
C GLY A 153 -21.64 5.55 25.37
N ALA A 154 -20.56 5.88 24.66
CA ALA A 154 -19.51 6.74 25.22
C ALA A 154 -19.73 8.23 24.91
N THR A 155 -19.58 9.08 25.93
CA THR A 155 -19.41 10.54 25.75
C THR A 155 -18.06 10.79 25.10
N LEU A 156 -18.05 11.44 23.93
CA LEU A 156 -16.82 11.76 23.19
C LEU A 156 -16.65 13.28 23.10
N HIS A 157 -15.43 13.72 23.44
CA HIS A 157 -15.03 15.11 23.34
C HIS A 157 -14.17 15.38 22.09
N GLY A 158 -13.62 14.33 21.49
CA GLY A 158 -12.85 14.41 20.25
C GLY A 158 -12.67 13.05 19.58
N VAL A 159 -12.52 13.06 18.28
CA VAL A 159 -12.27 11.87 17.45
C VAL A 159 -11.19 12.19 16.43
N TRP A 160 -10.18 11.33 16.36
CA TRP A 160 -9.13 11.36 15.35
C TRP A 160 -9.18 10.08 14.53
N ILE A 161 -9.31 10.23 13.23
CA ILE A 161 -9.46 9.12 12.27
C ILE A 161 -8.25 9.14 11.33
N ASP A 162 -7.35 8.18 11.51
CA ASP A 162 -6.21 8.00 10.64
C ASP A 162 -6.56 6.98 9.55
N GLU A 163 -6.50 7.41 8.31
CA GLU A 163 -7.02 6.81 7.09
C GLU A 163 -8.57 6.90 6.97
N PRO A 164 -9.11 6.85 5.73
CA PRO A 164 -10.53 7.12 5.52
C PRO A 164 -11.42 6.02 6.11
N CYS A 165 -12.38 6.44 6.91
CA CYS A 165 -13.39 5.54 7.45
C CYS A 165 -14.57 5.35 6.48
N PRO A 166 -15.30 4.23 6.60
CA PRO A 166 -16.60 4.11 5.94
C PRO A 166 -17.58 5.19 6.41
N GLU A 167 -18.41 5.68 5.50
CA GLU A 167 -19.43 6.70 5.80
C GLU A 167 -20.28 6.35 7.04
N PRO A 168 -20.79 5.11 7.23
CA PRO A 168 -21.54 4.76 8.44
C PRO A 168 -20.75 4.92 9.74
N THR A 169 -19.42 4.79 9.70
CA THR A 169 -18.56 5.03 10.88
C THR A 169 -18.49 6.53 11.20
N TYR A 170 -18.38 7.36 10.18
CA TYR A 170 -18.43 8.82 10.34
C TYR A 170 -19.78 9.26 10.91
N ASP A 171 -20.89 8.79 10.35
CA ASP A 171 -22.25 9.09 10.77
C ASP A 171 -22.53 8.69 12.22
N GLU A 172 -21.91 7.62 12.71
CA GLU A 172 -22.00 7.17 14.09
C GLU A 172 -21.17 8.04 15.05
N LEU A 173 -19.99 8.48 14.64
CA LEU A 173 -19.06 9.23 15.49
C LEU A 173 -19.40 10.73 15.58
N LEU A 174 -19.85 11.34 14.49
CA LEU A 174 -20.08 12.77 14.38
C LEU A 174 -21.10 13.29 15.42
N PRO A 175 -22.31 12.72 15.58
CA PRO A 175 -23.30 13.24 16.55
C PRO A 175 -22.79 13.16 17.99
N ARG A 176 -21.95 12.18 18.32
CA ARG A 176 -21.38 11.98 19.67
C ARG A 176 -20.40 13.07 20.05
N VAL A 177 -19.62 13.54 19.09
CA VAL A 177 -18.69 14.64 19.25
C VAL A 177 -19.41 15.97 19.29
N GLN A 178 -20.35 16.19 18.34
CA GLN A 178 -21.14 17.42 18.22
C GLN A 178 -21.96 17.71 19.46
N ARG A 179 -22.53 16.68 20.11
CA ARG A 179 -23.30 16.83 21.35
C ARG A 179 -22.54 17.58 22.44
N HIS A 180 -21.23 17.49 22.44
CA HIS A 180 -20.36 18.14 23.43
C HIS A 180 -19.56 19.31 22.87
N GLY A 181 -19.87 19.77 21.66
CA GLY A 181 -19.13 20.85 21.00
C GLY A 181 -17.67 20.50 20.69
N GLY A 182 -17.34 19.20 20.67
CA GLY A 182 -15.97 18.70 20.47
C GLY A 182 -15.47 18.80 19.03
N ILE A 183 -14.39 18.08 18.72
CA ILE A 183 -13.74 18.12 17.40
C ILE A 183 -13.65 16.71 16.77
N LEU A 184 -13.75 16.68 15.45
CA LEU A 184 -13.51 15.50 14.64
C LEU A 184 -12.44 15.84 13.60
N THR A 185 -11.34 15.12 13.65
CA THR A 185 -10.22 15.29 12.71
C THR A 185 -10.00 14.00 11.94
N MET A 186 -9.93 14.10 10.64
CA MET A 186 -9.61 12.98 9.74
C MET A 186 -8.29 13.24 9.02
N SER A 187 -7.55 12.19 8.71
CA SER A 187 -6.40 12.30 7.81
C SER A 187 -6.33 11.11 6.85
N PHE A 188 -5.94 11.36 5.62
CA PHE A 188 -5.64 10.27 4.69
C PHE A 188 -4.74 10.72 3.55
N THR A 189 -4.14 9.73 2.91
CA THR A 189 -3.51 9.89 1.61
C THR A 189 -4.38 9.20 0.56
N PRO A 190 -4.89 9.90 -0.45
CA PRO A 190 -5.61 9.28 -1.53
C PRO A 190 -4.73 8.23 -2.23
N THR A 191 -5.26 7.03 -2.41
CA THR A 191 -4.60 5.95 -3.14
C THR A 191 -5.54 5.37 -4.20
N PRO A 192 -5.02 4.89 -5.34
CA PRO A 192 -5.85 4.42 -6.45
C PRO A 192 -6.74 3.22 -6.13
N ASP A 193 -6.47 2.48 -5.07
CA ASP A 193 -7.22 1.33 -4.58
C ASP A 193 -8.27 1.69 -3.54
N MET A 194 -8.32 2.97 -3.12
CA MET A 194 -9.36 3.42 -2.21
C MET A 194 -10.73 3.38 -2.87
N PRO A 195 -11.77 2.96 -2.12
CA PRO A 195 -13.15 3.24 -2.51
C PRO A 195 -13.32 4.74 -2.77
N ALA A 196 -14.11 5.09 -3.78
CA ALA A 196 -14.43 6.49 -4.03
C ALA A 196 -15.02 7.13 -2.77
N MET A 197 -14.34 8.13 -2.23
CA MET A 197 -14.76 8.86 -1.03
C MET A 197 -15.69 10.03 -1.39
N LEU A 198 -16.67 9.76 -2.27
CA LEU A 198 -17.58 10.76 -2.82
C LEU A 198 -18.38 11.50 -1.73
N TRP A 199 -18.74 10.79 -0.67
CA TRP A 199 -19.43 11.38 0.47
C TRP A 199 -18.56 12.44 1.18
N LEU A 200 -17.27 12.11 1.40
CA LEU A 200 -16.32 13.00 2.07
C LEU A 200 -15.98 14.20 1.18
N GLU A 201 -15.73 13.97 -0.10
CA GLU A 201 -15.51 15.04 -1.08
C GLU A 201 -16.69 15.99 -1.15
N LYS A 202 -17.93 15.49 -1.12
CA LYS A 202 -19.15 16.30 -1.10
C LYS A 202 -19.19 17.22 0.13
N LEU A 203 -18.88 16.70 1.33
CA LEU A 203 -18.86 17.46 2.57
C LEU A 203 -17.75 18.54 2.59
N VAL A 204 -16.63 18.26 1.96
CA VAL A 204 -15.56 19.26 1.78
C VAL A 204 -16.00 20.35 0.81
N ARG A 205 -16.59 19.99 -0.32
CA ARG A 205 -17.06 20.95 -1.33
C ARG A 205 -18.23 21.83 -0.85
N SER A 206 -19.09 21.31 0.06
CA SER A 206 -20.15 22.10 0.69
C SER A 206 -19.64 23.03 1.80
N GLY A 207 -18.39 22.87 2.25
CA GLY A 207 -17.82 23.64 3.36
C GLY A 207 -18.17 23.11 4.76
N ASP A 208 -18.79 21.92 4.84
CA ASP A 208 -19.12 21.29 6.13
C ASP A 208 -17.86 20.76 6.84
N ILE A 209 -16.78 20.53 6.08
CA ILE A 209 -15.48 20.08 6.56
C ILE A 209 -14.39 21.05 6.12
N ALA A 210 -13.60 21.56 7.05
CA ALA A 210 -12.42 22.36 6.74
C ALA A 210 -11.28 21.46 6.24
N GLU A 211 -10.85 21.69 5.01
CA GLU A 211 -9.84 20.86 4.35
C GLU A 211 -8.45 21.50 4.39
N HIS A 212 -7.45 20.73 4.82
CA HIS A 212 -6.03 20.99 4.63
C HIS A 212 -5.50 20.08 3.53
N HIS A 213 -5.34 20.65 2.32
CA HIS A 213 -4.85 19.92 1.15
C HIS A 213 -3.35 20.12 0.99
N ILE A 214 -2.56 19.05 1.18
CA ILE A 214 -1.10 19.11 1.24
C ILE A 214 -0.48 18.26 0.13
N LYS A 215 0.15 18.93 -0.82
CA LYS A 215 0.92 18.30 -1.91
C LYS A 215 2.33 17.95 -1.44
N LEU A 216 2.97 16.98 -2.10
CA LEU A 216 4.40 16.72 -1.90
C LEU A 216 5.23 17.74 -2.68
N THR A 217 5.79 18.69 -1.98
CA THR A 217 6.69 19.75 -2.49
C THR A 217 7.82 19.99 -1.50
N GLU A 218 8.92 20.60 -1.91
CA GLU A 218 9.98 20.99 -1.00
C GLU A 218 9.46 21.83 0.19
N SER A 219 8.63 22.84 -0.11
CA SER A 219 8.07 23.72 0.93
C SER A 219 7.21 22.97 1.96
N ASN A 220 6.49 21.95 1.52
CA ASN A 220 5.65 21.12 2.40
C ASN A 220 6.45 20.01 3.12
N THR A 221 7.76 19.97 2.91
CA THR A 221 8.68 19.07 3.61
C THR A 221 9.85 19.83 4.23
N THR A 222 9.82 21.15 4.25
CA THR A 222 10.86 22.00 4.87
C THR A 222 10.43 22.41 6.28
N PRO A 223 11.10 21.90 7.35
CA PRO A 223 10.82 22.34 8.71
C PRO A 223 11.17 23.81 8.92
N VAL A 224 10.43 24.48 9.78
CA VAL A 224 10.70 25.89 10.14
C VAL A 224 12.12 26.01 10.69
N GLY A 225 12.89 26.93 10.12
CA GLY A 225 14.27 27.18 10.51
C GLY A 225 15.29 26.17 9.97
N ALA A 226 14.87 25.16 9.23
CA ALA A 226 15.79 24.23 8.58
C ALA A 226 16.41 24.84 7.31
N ALA A 227 17.70 24.60 7.10
CA ALA A 227 18.40 25.07 5.89
C ALA A 227 18.07 24.23 4.63
N ARG A 228 17.48 23.05 4.82
CA ARG A 228 17.14 22.11 3.72
C ARG A 228 15.80 21.43 3.96
N PRO A 229 15.07 21.10 2.89
CA PRO A 229 13.88 20.26 2.99
C PRO A 229 14.24 18.83 3.41
N ILE A 230 13.26 18.08 3.91
CA ILE A 230 13.41 16.63 4.14
C ILE A 230 13.57 15.92 2.78
N TYR A 231 12.85 16.39 1.75
CA TYR A 231 12.94 15.90 0.38
C TYR A 231 13.16 17.09 -0.57
N ASP A 232 14.27 17.09 -1.28
CA ASP A 232 14.54 18.08 -2.33
C ASP A 232 13.76 17.81 -3.60
N GLN A 233 13.69 18.80 -4.48
CA GLN A 233 12.92 18.69 -5.72
C GLN A 233 13.41 17.56 -6.63
N ALA A 234 14.71 17.31 -6.68
CA ALA A 234 15.28 16.25 -7.51
C ALA A 234 14.84 14.86 -7.03
N GLN A 235 14.75 14.64 -5.71
CA GLN A 235 14.21 13.41 -5.12
C GLN A 235 12.72 13.24 -5.44
N ILE A 236 11.94 14.32 -5.29
CA ILE A 236 10.50 14.34 -5.60
C ILE A 236 10.26 14.01 -7.08
N ASP A 237 11.01 14.65 -7.98
CA ASP A 237 10.88 14.45 -9.42
C ASP A 237 11.28 13.03 -9.84
N ARG A 238 12.34 12.48 -9.22
CA ARG A 238 12.73 11.09 -9.42
C ARG A 238 11.62 10.13 -8.98
N TRP A 239 11.02 10.33 -7.81
CA TRP A 239 9.90 9.49 -7.36
C TRP A 239 8.69 9.63 -8.28
N ARG A 240 8.40 10.85 -8.73
CA ARG A 240 7.31 11.13 -9.66
C ARG A 240 7.51 10.38 -10.98
N SER A 241 8.72 10.41 -11.54
CA SER A 241 9.03 9.72 -12.80
C SER A 241 8.90 8.19 -12.71
N LEU A 242 9.16 7.61 -11.53
CA LEU A 242 9.02 6.18 -11.26
C LEU A 242 7.59 5.77 -10.87
N THR A 243 6.68 6.72 -10.72
CA THR A 243 5.28 6.47 -10.35
C THR A 243 4.39 6.50 -11.58
N PRO A 244 3.52 5.51 -11.81
CA PRO A 244 2.58 5.51 -12.94
C PRO A 244 1.75 6.80 -12.98
N LEU A 245 1.59 7.40 -14.16
CA LEU A 245 0.89 8.68 -14.34
C LEU A 245 -0.48 8.71 -13.67
N GLY A 246 -1.28 7.64 -13.81
CA GLY A 246 -2.58 7.52 -13.16
C GLY A 246 -2.56 7.58 -11.64
N SER A 247 -1.43 7.33 -11.02
CA SER A 247 -1.26 7.38 -9.56
C SER A 247 -0.58 8.65 -9.07
N GLN A 248 0.06 9.42 -9.97
CA GLN A 248 0.83 10.62 -9.58
C GLN A 248 -0.05 11.68 -8.92
N ALA A 249 -1.20 11.99 -9.51
CA ALA A 249 -2.11 13.00 -8.98
C ALA A 249 -2.56 12.68 -7.54
N MET A 250 -2.87 11.42 -7.25
CA MET A 250 -3.26 11.00 -5.89
C MET A 250 -2.07 11.01 -4.92
N ARG A 251 -0.93 10.45 -5.33
CA ARG A 251 0.23 10.26 -4.45
C ARG A 251 1.02 11.54 -4.15
N PHE A 252 1.15 12.43 -5.14
CA PHE A 252 1.95 13.66 -5.02
C PHE A 252 1.10 14.92 -4.85
N GLU A 253 -0.06 14.96 -5.51
CA GLU A 253 -0.96 16.11 -5.45
C GLU A 253 -2.12 15.89 -4.46
N ALA A 254 -2.21 14.70 -3.85
CA ALA A 254 -3.32 14.29 -3.00
C ALA A 254 -4.70 14.56 -3.64
N ALA A 255 -4.85 14.32 -4.93
CA ALA A 255 -6.10 14.54 -5.65
C ALA A 255 -7.20 13.59 -5.18
N TRP A 256 -8.46 14.04 -5.19
CA TRP A 256 -9.62 13.21 -4.88
C TRP A 256 -9.83 12.08 -5.89
N GLU A 257 -9.57 12.38 -7.15
CA GLU A 257 -9.80 11.47 -8.24
C GLU A 257 -8.45 10.99 -8.81
N ARG A 258 -8.44 9.75 -9.21
CA ARG A 258 -7.39 9.25 -10.07
C ARG A 258 -7.48 10.01 -11.41
N VAL A 259 -6.39 10.60 -11.84
CA VAL A 259 -6.29 11.05 -13.23
C VAL A 259 -6.36 9.78 -14.07
N VAL A 260 -7.45 9.63 -14.81
CA VAL A 260 -7.63 8.52 -15.76
C VAL A 260 -6.60 8.75 -16.86
N THR A 261 -5.44 8.12 -16.71
CA THR A 261 -4.49 7.98 -17.80
C THR A 261 -4.96 6.85 -18.69
N ASP A 262 -4.65 6.93 -19.97
CA ASP A 262 -5.10 5.93 -20.94
C ASP A 262 -4.61 4.50 -20.62
N LYS A 263 -3.55 4.35 -19.81
CA LYS A 263 -3.03 3.04 -19.37
C LYS A 263 -2.40 3.05 -17.98
N ALA A 264 -2.56 1.96 -17.22
CA ALA A 264 -2.01 1.82 -15.87
C ALA A 264 -0.46 1.71 -15.85
N VAL A 265 0.10 1.00 -16.84
CA VAL A 265 1.57 0.90 -17.03
C VAL A 265 2.00 1.92 -18.09
N SER A 266 1.98 3.19 -17.72
CA SER A 266 2.27 4.30 -18.64
C SER A 266 3.69 4.28 -19.24
N GLY A 267 4.63 3.57 -18.60
CA GLY A 267 5.99 3.36 -19.12
C GLY A 267 6.10 2.37 -20.27
N PHE A 268 5.04 1.59 -20.54
CA PHE A 268 5.06 0.64 -21.64
C PHE A 268 4.73 1.31 -22.98
N GLU A 269 5.61 1.18 -23.96
CA GLU A 269 5.44 1.64 -25.34
C GLU A 269 5.67 0.46 -26.31
N PRO A 270 4.63 0.03 -27.05
CA PRO A 270 4.75 -1.15 -27.93
C PRO A 270 5.94 -1.05 -28.90
N GLY A 271 6.16 0.10 -29.53
CA GLY A 271 7.25 0.30 -30.49
C GLY A 271 8.65 0.14 -29.89
N SER A 272 8.81 0.35 -28.59
CA SER A 272 10.11 0.24 -27.89
C SER A 272 10.27 -1.08 -27.14
N HIS A 273 9.18 -1.65 -26.63
CA HIS A 273 9.24 -2.76 -25.67
C HIS A 273 8.77 -4.09 -26.25
N VAL A 274 8.13 -4.10 -27.45
CA VAL A 274 7.73 -5.35 -28.11
C VAL A 274 8.75 -5.71 -29.19
N ARG A 275 9.39 -6.88 -29.04
CA ARG A 275 10.44 -7.36 -29.97
C ARG A 275 10.36 -8.87 -30.12
N ALA A 276 10.86 -9.39 -31.22
CA ALA A 276 11.10 -10.82 -31.37
C ALA A 276 12.40 -11.20 -30.64
N PHE A 277 12.32 -12.17 -29.72
CA PHE A 277 13.45 -12.76 -29.03
C PHE A 277 13.09 -14.17 -28.51
N GLY A 278 14.10 -14.97 -28.22
CA GLY A 278 13.95 -16.31 -27.68
C GLY A 278 14.82 -16.53 -26.44
N VAL A 279 14.75 -17.73 -25.87
CA VAL A 279 15.54 -18.12 -24.68
C VAL A 279 17.05 -17.93 -24.91
N ARG A 280 17.55 -18.21 -26.13
CA ARG A 280 18.97 -18.04 -26.46
C ARG A 280 19.40 -16.59 -26.39
N ASP A 281 18.59 -15.69 -26.91
CA ASP A 281 18.89 -14.25 -26.92
C ASP A 281 18.95 -13.70 -25.49
N ILE A 282 18.02 -14.13 -24.64
CA ILE A 282 17.97 -13.73 -23.23
C ILE A 282 19.20 -14.23 -22.48
N ARG A 283 19.59 -15.49 -22.68
CA ARG A 283 20.81 -16.06 -22.06
C ARG A 283 22.08 -15.36 -22.56
N ALA A 284 22.14 -15.03 -23.83
CA ALA A 284 23.27 -14.29 -24.40
C ALA A 284 23.37 -12.86 -23.83
N ALA A 285 22.24 -12.24 -23.48
CA ALA A 285 22.19 -10.94 -22.81
C ALA A 285 22.57 -11.00 -21.31
N CYS A 286 22.67 -12.20 -20.72
CA CYS A 286 22.97 -12.44 -19.30
C CYS A 286 24.05 -13.54 -19.14
N PRO A 287 25.24 -13.37 -19.69
CA PRO A 287 26.25 -14.46 -19.73
C PRO A 287 26.72 -14.87 -18.33
N ASP A 288 26.79 -13.92 -17.40
CA ASP A 288 27.34 -14.11 -16.06
C ASP A 288 26.28 -14.18 -14.96
N GLU A 289 24.99 -14.12 -15.32
CA GLU A 289 23.90 -14.13 -14.37
C GLU A 289 22.94 -15.30 -14.62
N PRO A 290 22.41 -15.92 -13.55
CA PRO A 290 21.37 -16.93 -13.70
C PRO A 290 20.08 -16.31 -14.26
N VAL A 291 19.53 -16.97 -15.27
CA VAL A 291 18.22 -16.64 -15.83
C VAL A 291 17.20 -17.64 -15.29
N HIS A 292 16.26 -17.15 -14.51
CA HIS A 292 15.18 -17.93 -13.92
C HIS A 292 13.97 -17.98 -14.84
N ILE A 293 13.32 -19.13 -14.90
CA ILE A 293 12.14 -19.39 -15.71
C ILE A 293 10.93 -19.50 -14.81
N LEU A 294 9.98 -18.59 -14.96
CA LEU A 294 8.76 -18.51 -14.18
C LEU A 294 7.54 -18.67 -15.08
N VAL A 295 6.48 -19.28 -14.57
CA VAL A 295 5.19 -19.30 -15.23
C VAL A 295 4.16 -18.69 -14.29
N GLY A 296 3.55 -17.58 -14.70
CA GLY A 296 2.42 -16.99 -14.02
C GLY A 296 1.11 -17.43 -14.63
N THR A 297 0.08 -17.66 -13.82
CA THR A 297 -1.26 -18.06 -14.30
C THR A 297 -2.36 -17.36 -13.52
N ASP A 298 -3.41 -16.96 -14.23
CA ASP A 298 -4.66 -16.49 -13.67
C ASP A 298 -5.82 -17.29 -14.30
N HIS A 299 -6.67 -17.85 -13.46
CA HIS A 299 -7.75 -18.72 -13.92
C HIS A 299 -9.00 -17.97 -14.40
N GLY A 300 -9.03 -16.63 -14.19
CA GLY A 300 -10.21 -15.79 -14.49
C GLY A 300 -11.45 -16.13 -13.68
N LEU A 301 -12.19 -15.13 -13.25
CA LEU A 301 -13.40 -15.34 -12.42
C LEU A 301 -14.66 -15.65 -13.24
N ASP A 302 -14.82 -15.01 -14.40
CA ASP A 302 -16.13 -14.95 -15.06
C ASP A 302 -16.40 -16.01 -16.14
N ALA A 303 -15.40 -16.74 -16.64
CA ALA A 303 -15.61 -17.71 -17.71
C ALA A 303 -14.61 -18.87 -17.70
N CYS A 304 -13.92 -19.13 -16.59
CA CYS A 304 -12.87 -20.16 -16.51
C CYS A 304 -11.85 -20.05 -17.67
N LYS A 305 -11.57 -18.84 -18.13
CA LYS A 305 -10.61 -18.57 -19.20
C LYS A 305 -9.21 -18.73 -18.67
N GLN A 306 -8.36 -19.36 -19.47
CA GLN A 306 -6.95 -19.50 -19.08
C GLN A 306 -6.15 -18.27 -19.50
N ARG A 307 -5.35 -17.77 -18.58
CA ARG A 307 -4.31 -16.79 -18.83
C ARG A 307 -3.01 -17.26 -18.19
N SER A 308 -2.00 -17.51 -19.00
CA SER A 308 -0.68 -17.90 -18.51
C SER A 308 0.41 -17.17 -19.27
N VAL A 309 1.46 -16.75 -18.59
CA VAL A 309 2.60 -16.03 -19.18
C VAL A 309 3.89 -16.72 -18.78
N LEU A 310 4.73 -17.01 -19.75
CA LEU A 310 6.09 -17.49 -19.55
C LEU A 310 7.02 -16.29 -19.39
N VAL A 311 7.67 -16.20 -18.26
CA VAL A 311 8.52 -15.07 -17.87
C VAL A 311 9.93 -15.55 -17.55
N LEU A 312 10.92 -14.92 -18.15
CA LEU A 312 12.32 -15.12 -17.80
C LEU A 312 12.84 -13.90 -17.03
N VAL A 313 13.60 -14.14 -15.98
CA VAL A 313 14.09 -13.07 -15.09
C VAL A 313 15.55 -13.28 -14.75
N ALA A 314 16.34 -12.21 -14.81
CA ALA A 314 17.69 -12.15 -14.26
C ALA A 314 17.76 -11.10 -13.15
N GLY A 315 18.75 -11.17 -12.25
CA GLY A 315 18.93 -10.23 -11.14
C GLY A 315 17.83 -10.34 -10.07
N VAL A 316 17.27 -11.53 -9.85
CA VAL A 316 16.22 -11.77 -8.86
C VAL A 316 16.65 -11.37 -7.44
N GLY A 317 15.72 -10.82 -6.66
CA GLY A 317 15.99 -10.36 -5.29
C GLY A 317 16.65 -8.98 -5.18
N ASP A 318 17.15 -8.42 -6.27
CA ASP A 318 17.66 -7.05 -6.36
C ASP A 318 16.84 -6.25 -7.39
N ARG A 319 15.87 -5.50 -6.89
CA ARG A 319 14.96 -4.71 -7.74
C ARG A 319 15.71 -3.76 -8.70
N SER A 320 16.88 -3.26 -8.31
CA SER A 320 17.65 -2.33 -9.13
C SER A 320 18.34 -3.00 -10.31
N LYS A 321 18.63 -4.30 -10.22
CA LYS A 321 19.28 -5.11 -11.25
C LYS A 321 18.32 -6.00 -12.03
N MET A 322 17.11 -6.21 -11.50
CA MET A 322 16.12 -7.11 -12.07
C MET A 322 15.81 -6.74 -13.52
N ARG A 323 15.89 -7.72 -14.42
CA ARG A 323 15.49 -7.64 -15.83
C ARG A 323 14.45 -8.72 -16.11
N VAL A 324 13.41 -8.37 -16.87
CA VAL A 324 12.24 -9.23 -17.10
C VAL A 324 11.95 -9.36 -18.59
N TRP A 325 11.75 -10.56 -19.06
CA TRP A 325 11.34 -10.88 -20.43
C TRP A 325 10.06 -11.71 -20.41
N TYR A 326 8.97 -11.14 -20.92
CA TYR A 326 7.73 -11.85 -21.14
C TYR A 326 7.84 -12.56 -22.48
N LEU A 327 8.05 -13.88 -22.47
CA LEU A 327 8.50 -14.64 -23.64
C LEU A 327 7.36 -15.19 -24.49
N ASP A 328 6.31 -15.72 -23.84
CA ASP A 328 5.18 -16.36 -24.53
C ASP A 328 3.96 -16.35 -23.61
N GLU A 329 2.77 -16.54 -24.21
CA GLU A 329 1.52 -16.53 -23.48
C GLU A 329 0.55 -17.63 -23.95
N VAL A 330 -0.30 -18.08 -23.03
CA VAL A 330 -1.55 -18.79 -23.32
C VAL A 330 -2.68 -17.89 -22.86
N ALA A 331 -3.49 -17.41 -23.79
CA ALA A 331 -4.55 -16.47 -23.51
C ALA A 331 -5.78 -16.77 -24.38
N GLU A 332 -6.51 -17.79 -23.97
CA GLU A 332 -7.69 -18.27 -24.70
C GLU A 332 -8.96 -17.54 -24.25
N ASP A 333 -9.86 -17.25 -25.20
CA ASP A 333 -11.10 -16.55 -24.91
C ASP A 333 -12.26 -17.52 -24.61
N ASP A 334 -12.08 -18.79 -24.95
CA ASP A 334 -13.05 -19.82 -24.61
C ASP A 334 -12.79 -20.40 -23.22
N ALA A 335 -13.88 -20.86 -22.59
CA ALA A 335 -13.79 -21.60 -21.34
C ALA A 335 -12.97 -22.88 -21.55
N SER A 336 -12.10 -23.20 -20.59
CA SER A 336 -11.25 -24.39 -20.63
C SER A 336 -11.27 -25.11 -19.28
N ASP A 337 -10.93 -26.41 -19.30
CA ASP A 337 -10.69 -27.17 -18.08
C ASP A 337 -9.20 -27.26 -17.74
N SER A 338 -8.87 -27.77 -16.57
CA SER A 338 -7.50 -27.87 -16.10
C SER A 338 -6.64 -28.84 -16.94
N ILE A 339 -7.25 -29.80 -17.65
CA ILE A 339 -6.55 -30.73 -18.55
C ILE A 339 -6.06 -29.97 -19.77
N LEU A 340 -6.95 -29.22 -20.40
CA LEU A 340 -6.65 -28.42 -21.58
C LEU A 340 -5.66 -27.31 -21.24
N ASP A 341 -5.81 -26.66 -20.07
CA ASP A 341 -4.89 -25.66 -19.57
C ASP A 341 -3.47 -26.21 -19.41
N ALA A 342 -3.33 -27.37 -18.77
CA ALA A 342 -2.04 -28.03 -18.62
C ALA A 342 -1.38 -28.36 -19.96
N ARG A 343 -2.15 -28.89 -20.92
CA ARG A 343 -1.66 -29.19 -22.27
C ARG A 343 -1.16 -27.94 -22.99
N ARG A 344 -1.92 -26.86 -22.94
CA ARG A 344 -1.57 -25.58 -23.58
C ARG A 344 -0.31 -24.96 -22.97
N ILE A 345 -0.19 -24.99 -21.64
CA ILE A 345 1.01 -24.51 -20.97
C ILE A 345 2.24 -25.34 -21.34
N LEU A 346 2.12 -26.66 -21.34
CA LEU A 346 3.24 -27.53 -21.74
C LEU A 346 3.63 -27.33 -23.20
N ALA A 347 2.65 -27.12 -24.09
CA ALA A 347 2.90 -26.78 -25.49
C ALA A 347 3.60 -25.40 -25.62
N MET A 348 3.22 -24.41 -24.80
CA MET A 348 3.93 -23.13 -24.72
C MET A 348 5.40 -23.32 -24.35
N LEU A 349 5.70 -24.09 -23.31
CA LEU A 349 7.08 -24.38 -22.92
C LEU A 349 7.86 -25.09 -24.06
N ALA A 350 7.23 -26.09 -24.67
CA ALA A 350 7.86 -26.89 -25.74
C ALA A 350 8.22 -26.05 -26.97
N ARG A 351 7.45 -25.00 -27.31
CA ARG A 351 7.79 -24.05 -28.41
C ARG A 351 9.15 -23.38 -28.19
N HIS A 352 9.59 -23.27 -26.95
CA HIS A 352 10.87 -22.65 -26.57
C HIS A 352 11.94 -23.66 -26.18
N GLY A 353 11.71 -24.96 -26.43
CA GLY A 353 12.62 -26.04 -26.04
C GLY A 353 12.71 -26.25 -24.53
N LEU A 354 11.70 -25.85 -23.80
CA LEU A 354 11.58 -25.98 -22.35
C LEU A 354 10.62 -27.11 -21.97
N SER A 355 10.83 -27.68 -20.80
CA SER A 355 9.99 -28.70 -20.20
C SER A 355 9.43 -28.22 -18.85
N TYR A 356 8.52 -28.98 -18.27
CA TYR A 356 7.99 -28.73 -16.92
C TYR A 356 9.11 -28.58 -15.87
N THR A 357 10.19 -29.36 -15.98
CA THR A 357 11.28 -29.37 -15.02
C THR A 357 12.21 -28.17 -15.13
N ASP A 358 12.22 -27.48 -16.28
CA ASP A 358 13.03 -26.28 -16.50
C ASP A 358 12.42 -25.03 -15.81
N VAL A 359 11.13 -25.05 -15.49
CA VAL A 359 10.48 -23.95 -14.79
C VAL A 359 10.93 -23.91 -13.34
N ASP A 360 11.51 -22.82 -12.87
CA ASP A 360 11.96 -22.64 -11.49
C ASP A 360 10.79 -22.50 -10.52
N GLU A 361 9.84 -21.63 -10.81
CA GLU A 361 8.63 -21.47 -10.02
C GLU A 361 7.37 -21.30 -10.87
N TRP A 362 6.28 -21.83 -10.35
CA TRP A 362 4.93 -21.66 -10.85
C TRP A 362 4.16 -20.77 -9.91
N ILE A 363 3.53 -19.72 -10.42
CA ILE A 363 2.79 -18.76 -9.62
C ILE A 363 1.37 -18.64 -10.18
N GLY A 364 0.37 -18.98 -9.37
CA GLY A 364 -1.02 -18.91 -9.79
C GLY A 364 -1.91 -18.25 -8.75
N ASP A 365 -2.88 -17.48 -9.20
CA ASP A 365 -3.88 -16.95 -8.28
C ASP A 365 -4.61 -18.11 -7.60
N ARG A 366 -4.86 -17.95 -6.31
CA ARG A 366 -5.75 -18.84 -5.60
C ARG A 366 -7.14 -18.63 -6.18
N SER A 367 -7.65 -19.62 -6.94
CA SER A 367 -9.05 -19.57 -7.29
C SER A 367 -9.83 -19.40 -5.98
N THR A 368 -10.56 -18.35 -5.85
CA THR A 368 -11.49 -18.15 -4.78
C THR A 368 -12.63 -19.14 -5.00
N GLY A 369 -12.36 -20.38 -4.66
CA GLY A 369 -13.39 -21.40 -4.55
C GLY A 369 -14.31 -21.07 -3.38
N ASP A 370 -15.13 -20.03 -3.53
CA ASP A 370 -16.45 -20.07 -2.95
C ASP A 370 -17.11 -21.26 -3.65
N GLY A 371 -17.36 -22.36 -2.91
CA GLY A 371 -17.86 -23.62 -3.42
C GLY A 371 -19.24 -23.58 -4.09
N ARG A 372 -19.56 -22.50 -4.77
CA ARG A 372 -20.81 -22.20 -5.47
C ARG A 372 -20.75 -22.33 -6.98
N GLN A 373 -19.55 -22.47 -7.55
CA GLN A 373 -19.42 -22.73 -8.99
C GLN A 373 -18.80 -24.11 -9.20
N ALA A 374 -19.56 -25.01 -9.79
CA ALA A 374 -19.16 -26.39 -10.10
C ALA A 374 -17.99 -26.50 -11.11
N THR A 375 -17.45 -25.38 -11.58
CA THR A 375 -16.40 -25.28 -12.59
C THR A 375 -15.17 -24.47 -12.13
N ALA A 376 -15.07 -24.11 -10.85
CA ALA A 376 -13.95 -23.33 -10.34
C ALA A 376 -12.66 -24.15 -10.43
N LYS A 377 -11.71 -23.69 -11.25
CA LYS A 377 -10.36 -24.27 -11.33
C LYS A 377 -9.53 -23.83 -10.14
N SER A 378 -8.68 -24.70 -9.64
CA SER A 378 -7.74 -24.38 -8.57
C SER A 378 -6.28 -24.61 -9.01
N ASN A 379 -5.36 -23.97 -8.31
CA ASN A 379 -3.93 -24.25 -8.49
C ASN A 379 -3.60 -25.74 -8.24
N ALA A 380 -4.33 -26.40 -7.35
CA ALA A 380 -4.17 -27.82 -7.07
C ALA A 380 -4.61 -28.69 -8.27
N ASP A 381 -5.72 -28.34 -8.94
CA ASP A 381 -6.20 -29.05 -10.11
C ASP A 381 -5.25 -28.88 -11.30
N LEU A 382 -4.81 -27.64 -11.57
CA LEU A 382 -3.83 -27.38 -12.64
C LEU A 382 -2.52 -28.11 -12.37
N ARG A 383 -2.02 -28.08 -11.12
CA ARG A 383 -0.81 -28.83 -10.73
C ARG A 383 -0.99 -30.34 -10.96
N SER A 384 -2.11 -30.90 -10.55
CA SER A 384 -2.39 -32.33 -10.72
C SER A 384 -2.35 -32.71 -12.20
N GLN A 385 -2.95 -31.91 -13.07
CA GLN A 385 -2.96 -32.14 -14.50
C GLN A 385 -1.58 -31.98 -15.15
N LEU A 386 -0.81 -30.94 -14.77
CA LEU A 386 0.56 -30.76 -15.24
C LEU A 386 1.41 -31.99 -14.89
N LEU A 387 1.37 -32.45 -13.64
CA LEU A 387 2.14 -33.63 -13.21
C LEU A 387 1.70 -34.90 -13.95
N HIS A 388 0.41 -35.09 -14.14
CA HIS A 388 -0.13 -36.23 -14.88
C HIS A 388 0.34 -36.23 -16.34
N GLN A 389 0.29 -35.09 -17.04
CA GLN A 389 0.70 -34.96 -18.43
C GLN A 389 2.20 -35.23 -18.64
N VAL A 390 3.04 -34.91 -17.66
CA VAL A 390 4.49 -35.16 -17.74
C VAL A 390 4.92 -36.47 -17.08
N GLY A 391 3.98 -37.29 -16.59
CA GLY A 391 4.29 -38.59 -15.95
C GLY A 391 5.07 -38.48 -14.63
N ILE A 392 4.89 -37.38 -13.89
CA ILE A 392 5.57 -37.13 -12.60
C ILE A 392 4.60 -37.43 -11.47
N SER A 393 4.99 -38.31 -10.54
CA SER A 393 4.21 -38.51 -9.32
C SER A 393 4.22 -37.27 -8.41
N GLY A 394 3.11 -36.96 -7.76
CA GLY A 394 3.04 -35.85 -6.80
C GLY A 394 3.99 -35.96 -5.61
N ARG A 395 4.56 -37.14 -5.36
CA ARG A 395 5.58 -37.42 -4.33
C ARG A 395 7.01 -37.33 -4.86
N ASP A 396 7.18 -37.16 -6.18
CA ASP A 396 8.50 -37.01 -6.80
C ASP A 396 9.10 -35.65 -6.40
N LYS A 397 10.41 -35.61 -6.18
CA LYS A 397 11.15 -34.37 -5.87
C LYS A 397 11.08 -33.34 -6.99
N ARG A 398 10.78 -33.76 -8.22
CA ARG A 398 10.57 -32.90 -9.39
C ARG A 398 9.17 -32.27 -9.41
N ALA A 399 8.23 -32.76 -8.62
CA ALA A 399 6.88 -32.21 -8.54
C ALA A 399 6.92 -30.85 -7.85
N LYS A 400 6.60 -29.77 -8.57
CA LYS A 400 6.59 -28.40 -8.05
C LYS A 400 5.18 -28.01 -7.61
N PHE A 401 5.10 -27.13 -6.62
CA PHE A 401 3.85 -26.52 -6.20
C PHE A 401 3.62 -25.24 -6.99
N ILE A 402 2.35 -24.88 -7.18
CA ILE A 402 1.98 -23.57 -7.70
C ILE A 402 1.88 -22.63 -6.50
N ALA A 403 2.83 -21.71 -6.39
CA ALA A 403 2.86 -20.70 -5.33
C ALA A 403 1.70 -19.71 -5.51
N THR A 404 1.08 -19.31 -4.41
CA THR A 404 0.07 -18.26 -4.43
C THR A 404 0.74 -16.90 -4.25
N PRO A 405 0.42 -15.89 -5.07
CA PRO A 405 0.96 -14.56 -4.89
C PRO A 405 0.53 -13.98 -3.54
N ARG A 406 1.41 -13.21 -2.92
CA ARG A 406 1.04 -12.45 -1.71
C ARG A 406 0.01 -11.38 -2.09
N LYS A 407 -1.21 -11.52 -1.56
CA LYS A 407 -2.25 -10.49 -1.68
C LYS A 407 -2.30 -9.68 -0.39
N TRP A 408 -2.08 -8.37 -0.50
CA TRP A 408 -2.33 -7.40 0.56
C TRP A 408 -3.03 -6.18 -0.07
N SER A 409 -3.62 -5.33 0.76
CA SER A 409 -4.16 -4.05 0.31
C SER A 409 -3.06 -3.26 -0.42
N GLY A 410 -3.26 -2.93 -1.70
CA GLY A 410 -2.25 -2.26 -2.54
C GLY A 410 -1.33 -3.18 -3.36
N SER A 411 -1.45 -4.52 -3.29
CA SER A 411 -0.58 -5.43 -4.07
C SER A 411 -0.66 -5.18 -5.59
N VAL A 412 -1.84 -4.88 -6.12
CA VAL A 412 -2.02 -4.55 -7.55
C VAL A 412 -1.23 -3.29 -7.91
N HIS A 413 -1.29 -2.25 -7.07
CA HIS A 413 -0.57 -0.99 -7.30
C HIS A 413 0.93 -1.15 -7.20
N TYR A 414 1.40 -1.98 -6.26
CA TYR A 414 2.81 -2.33 -6.18
C TYR A 414 3.28 -3.00 -7.48
N GLY A 415 2.56 -4.00 -7.97
CA GLY A 415 2.90 -4.70 -9.20
C GLY A 415 2.83 -3.80 -10.44
N VAL A 416 1.81 -2.95 -10.54
CA VAL A 416 1.71 -1.93 -11.60
C VAL A 416 2.91 -0.97 -11.54
N GLY A 417 3.27 -0.48 -10.35
CA GLY A 417 4.41 0.40 -10.16
C GLY A 417 5.74 -0.25 -10.51
N LEU A 418 5.92 -1.52 -10.14
CA LEU A 418 7.11 -2.31 -10.48
C LEU A 418 7.24 -2.52 -11.99
N MET A 419 6.15 -2.93 -12.66
CA MET A 419 6.16 -3.11 -14.11
C MET A 419 6.40 -1.79 -14.84
N HIS A 420 5.79 -0.69 -14.39
CA HIS A 420 6.05 0.64 -14.93
C HIS A 420 7.53 1.01 -14.84
N GLU A 421 8.14 0.85 -13.67
CA GLU A 421 9.57 1.13 -13.45
C GLU A 421 10.45 0.31 -14.41
N LEU A 422 10.17 -0.99 -14.54
CA LEU A 422 10.93 -1.88 -15.40
C LEU A 422 10.87 -1.47 -16.87
N PHE A 423 9.70 -1.02 -17.36
CA PHE A 423 9.58 -0.52 -18.73
C PHE A 423 10.25 0.85 -18.91
N VAL A 424 10.03 1.81 -18.03
CA VAL A 424 10.67 3.14 -18.10
C VAL A 424 12.19 3.05 -18.10
N THR A 425 12.73 2.10 -17.35
CA THR A 425 14.21 1.91 -17.26
C THR A 425 14.76 0.96 -18.32
N GLY A 426 13.94 0.48 -19.25
CA GLY A 426 14.36 -0.45 -20.32
C GLY A 426 14.74 -1.85 -19.83
N ARG A 427 14.33 -2.21 -18.61
CA ARG A 427 14.62 -3.49 -17.97
C ARG A 427 13.55 -4.56 -18.19
N ALA A 428 12.47 -4.22 -18.88
CA ALA A 428 11.44 -5.19 -19.29
C ALA A 428 11.22 -5.16 -20.81
N LEU A 429 11.04 -6.34 -21.39
CA LEU A 429 10.68 -6.54 -22.79
C LEU A 429 9.56 -7.56 -22.92
N VAL A 430 8.73 -7.40 -23.95
CA VAL A 430 7.63 -8.30 -24.31
C VAL A 430 7.92 -8.91 -25.66
N SER A 431 7.84 -10.23 -25.76
CA SER A 431 8.00 -10.93 -27.03
C SER A 431 6.79 -10.67 -27.95
N THR A 432 7.02 -10.69 -29.24
CA THR A 432 5.95 -10.73 -30.25
C THR A 432 5.01 -11.94 -30.10
N ASN A 433 5.41 -12.94 -29.30
CA ASN A 433 4.55 -14.09 -28.95
C ASN A 433 3.56 -13.79 -27.82
N CYS A 434 3.58 -12.56 -27.25
CA CYS A 434 2.66 -12.11 -26.20
C CYS A 434 1.73 -10.98 -26.68
N PRO A 435 0.90 -11.18 -27.75
CA PRO A 435 0.10 -10.10 -28.30
C PRO A 435 -1.00 -9.61 -27.35
N LYS A 436 -1.62 -10.50 -26.57
CA LYS A 436 -2.68 -10.11 -25.61
C LYS A 436 -2.10 -9.43 -24.38
N LEU A 437 -0.92 -9.85 -23.91
CA LEU A 437 -0.22 -9.13 -22.85
C LEU A 437 0.21 -7.74 -23.33
N ALA A 438 0.77 -7.61 -24.53
CA ALA A 438 1.12 -6.33 -25.11
C ALA A 438 -0.10 -5.39 -25.23
N LEU A 439 -1.24 -5.91 -25.69
CA LEU A 439 -2.50 -5.19 -25.72
C LEU A 439 -2.94 -4.78 -24.30
N SER A 440 -2.86 -5.72 -23.35
CA SER A 440 -3.20 -5.44 -21.95
C SER A 440 -2.34 -4.32 -21.37
N LEU A 441 -1.01 -4.39 -21.52
CA LEU A 441 -0.09 -3.35 -21.04
C LEU A 441 -0.36 -1.98 -21.68
N ALA A 442 -0.82 -1.96 -22.93
CA ALA A 442 -1.16 -0.74 -23.65
C ALA A 442 -2.52 -0.16 -23.25
N THR A 443 -3.48 -0.97 -22.80
CA THR A 443 -4.87 -0.56 -22.62
C THR A 443 -5.42 -0.69 -21.21
N PHE A 444 -4.80 -1.51 -20.35
CA PHE A 444 -5.25 -1.71 -18.96
C PHE A 444 -5.20 -0.39 -18.17
N ARG A 445 -6.34 -0.01 -17.58
CA ARG A 445 -6.53 1.23 -16.82
C ARG A 445 -6.51 1.03 -15.30
N GLY A 446 -6.35 -0.21 -14.86
CA GLY A 446 -6.32 -0.59 -13.43
C GLY A 446 -7.68 -0.94 -12.85
N GLY A 447 -8.71 -1.10 -13.68
CA GLY A 447 -10.04 -1.52 -13.24
C GLY A 447 -10.12 -3.01 -12.94
N TYR A 448 -10.82 -3.39 -11.86
CA TYR A 448 -10.94 -4.78 -11.43
C TYR A 448 -11.69 -5.69 -12.44
N ARG A 449 -12.60 -5.10 -13.22
CA ARG A 449 -13.45 -5.83 -14.20
C ARG A 449 -13.03 -5.65 -15.65
N GLU A 450 -11.84 -5.13 -15.90
CA GLU A 450 -11.36 -4.96 -17.27
C GLU A 450 -11.06 -6.33 -17.91
N PRO A 451 -11.51 -6.59 -19.14
CA PRO A 451 -11.29 -7.88 -19.83
C PRO A 451 -9.83 -8.27 -20.01
N VAL A 452 -8.95 -7.28 -20.03
CA VAL A 452 -7.49 -7.43 -20.20
C VAL A 452 -6.75 -7.67 -18.88
N LYS A 453 -7.43 -7.64 -17.73
CA LYS A 453 -6.82 -7.73 -16.40
C LYS A 453 -6.17 -9.08 -16.13
N ASP A 454 -6.83 -10.18 -16.49
CA ASP A 454 -6.38 -11.52 -16.11
C ASP A 454 -5.01 -11.87 -16.71
N ILE A 455 -4.76 -11.47 -17.98
CA ILE A 455 -3.44 -11.67 -18.61
C ILE A 455 -2.39 -10.73 -18.01
N PHE A 456 -2.79 -9.53 -17.59
CA PHE A 456 -1.93 -8.61 -16.85
C PHE A 456 -1.52 -9.22 -15.51
N ASP A 457 -2.47 -9.77 -14.76
CA ASP A 457 -2.21 -10.41 -13.47
C ASP A 457 -1.32 -11.66 -13.63
N ALA A 458 -1.53 -12.47 -14.67
CA ALA A 458 -0.67 -13.61 -14.98
C ALA A 458 0.80 -13.19 -15.24
N ALA A 459 1.04 -12.01 -15.81
CA ALA A 459 2.39 -11.44 -15.99
C ALA A 459 2.92 -10.77 -14.72
N ARG A 460 2.06 -10.11 -13.96
CA ARG A 460 2.40 -9.38 -12.74
C ARG A 460 2.88 -10.29 -11.61
N TYR A 461 2.20 -11.42 -11.38
CA TYR A 461 2.53 -12.33 -10.28
C TYR A 461 3.98 -12.83 -10.30
N PRO A 462 4.51 -13.38 -11.42
CA PRO A 462 5.91 -13.78 -11.48
C PRO A 462 6.87 -12.58 -11.37
N THR A 463 6.49 -11.40 -11.87
CA THR A 463 7.31 -10.19 -11.76
C THR A 463 7.45 -9.74 -10.29
N GLU A 464 6.36 -9.69 -9.54
CA GLU A 464 6.37 -9.40 -8.11
C GLU A 464 7.15 -10.45 -7.31
N ARG A 465 6.97 -11.72 -7.67
CA ARG A 465 7.67 -12.83 -7.01
C ARG A 465 9.17 -12.73 -7.21
N ALA A 466 9.63 -12.41 -8.42
CA ALA A 466 11.04 -12.23 -8.72
C ALA A 466 11.66 -11.05 -7.94
N ALA A 467 10.94 -9.95 -7.78
CA ALA A 467 11.39 -8.80 -7.00
C ALA A 467 11.49 -9.09 -5.49
N ALA A 468 10.63 -9.97 -4.98
CA ALA A 468 10.59 -10.39 -3.57
C ALA A 468 11.42 -11.66 -3.30
N TRP A 469 12.20 -12.13 -4.27
CA TRP A 469 12.96 -13.37 -4.16
C TRP A 469 14.05 -13.23 -3.10
N GLN A 470 13.85 -13.88 -1.97
CA GLN A 470 14.91 -14.03 -0.97
C GLN A 470 15.67 -15.32 -1.28
N ALA A 471 16.98 -15.24 -1.39
CA ALA A 471 17.89 -16.36 -1.64
C ALA A 471 17.97 -17.33 -0.44
N THR A 472 16.83 -17.85 0.02
CA THR A 472 16.75 -18.81 1.15
C THR A 472 16.78 -20.28 0.71
N VAL A 473 16.81 -20.55 -0.58
CA VAL A 473 17.02 -21.89 -1.13
C VAL A 473 18.25 -21.83 -2.05
N PRO A 474 19.27 -22.66 -1.84
CA PRO A 474 20.33 -22.77 -2.82
C PRO A 474 19.71 -23.31 -4.11
N ILE A 475 19.45 -22.42 -5.05
CA ILE A 475 19.03 -22.77 -6.39
C ILE A 475 20.22 -23.50 -6.98
N LYS A 476 20.05 -24.76 -7.31
CA LYS A 476 21.03 -25.48 -8.12
C LYS A 476 21.14 -24.70 -9.42
N ALA A 477 22.16 -23.87 -9.53
CA ALA A 477 22.53 -23.31 -10.80
C ALA A 477 22.67 -24.50 -11.79
N HIS A 478 21.74 -24.60 -12.73
CA HIS A 478 21.91 -25.48 -13.85
C HIS A 478 23.05 -24.89 -14.68
N VAL A 479 24.28 -25.27 -14.31
CA VAL A 479 25.45 -25.13 -15.19
C VAL A 479 25.20 -26.13 -16.31
N TRP A 480 24.63 -25.66 -17.39
CA TRP A 480 24.50 -26.43 -18.60
C TRP A 480 25.90 -26.58 -19.18
N GLY A 481 26.43 -27.80 -19.05
CA GLY A 481 27.66 -28.19 -19.71
C GLY A 481 27.60 -27.96 -21.22
N ARG A 482 28.73 -27.61 -21.77
CA ARG A 482 29.13 -27.24 -23.12
C ARG A 482 28.46 -28.07 -24.21
#